data_675b81941b261116fa9c9f706e18a30a
#
_entry.id   675b81941b261116fa9c9f706e18a30a
#
_cell.length_a   1.000
_cell.length_b   1.000
_cell.length_c   1.000
_cell.angle_alpha   90.00
_cell.angle_beta   90.00
_cell.angle_gamma   90.00
#
_symmetry.space_group_name_H-M   'P 1'
#
loop_
_entity.id
_entity.type
_entity.pdbx_description
1 polymer ?
#
loop_
_entity_poly.entity_id
_entity_poly.type
_entity_poly.pdbx_seq_one_letter_code
_entity_poly.pdbx_strand_id
1 'polypeptide(L)'
;MEETLVDKKLDLIAKPIKMKNKQHSQITNMPYVKHILFVFLAMVLSPPASSQGKELTWEELREQYEFPEWYTEARFGIWVHWGAQTQPEQGGGWYARHLYMQDVGKQNWGKNAYSYHNKTYGHPSEKGFKDVIHEWKAENLDTDALLKYFKKLGAKYFVALANHHDHFDNFNSTYHPWNSVNVGPKRDIIGEFSESSKKYDIPFGVSSHDDRFLHWWLPAFGADTSGVMKGISYDGHMTTKDGVGKWWEGLDPADLYGLPPHKRTPEWIEKVKENWMLRHKELATKYDVDMLWFDGYGFPYDSYGKEVCRTFYNHNLRKTGKMSVVVAGKFKDEPLTVKDIERGGANKILLFPWQGTLTMRSWFYKTDEHRGFKHNARTVIEMMTDIISKNGNLLLNVELLPDGTVPPDHKVILDDIGAWVNLNSEAIYASKPWNIYGDNLNSYLKHSMEDMNEADLEALKKNATSEHFNERTLKDPSYGPDEVRFTTKGDLLYVFVLNPTEGVIALPLLGLKSKHKVKKVNSIRLIGSNDNISFEQSAHRLILNVPAKRQNKYTAVFEVKGAL
;
A
#
# COMPACT_ATOMS: atom_id res chain seq x y z
N MET A 1 24.31 -29.82 19.21
CA MET A 1 25.70 -29.29 19.06
C MET A 1 25.63 -28.17 18.01
N GLU A 2 24.69 -27.22 18.20
CA GLU A 2 24.44 -26.06 17.29
C GLU A 2 24.02 -24.79 18.05
N GLU A 3 24.42 -24.68 19.34
CA GLU A 3 24.07 -23.53 20.19
C GLU A 3 25.25 -22.58 20.50
N THR A 4 26.39 -22.69 19.80
CA THR A 4 27.62 -21.97 20.16
C THR A 4 28.13 -20.98 19.10
N LEU A 5 27.31 -20.58 18.11
CA LEU A 5 27.74 -19.66 17.05
C LEU A 5 27.00 -18.31 17.02
N VAL A 6 25.98 -18.11 17.83
CA VAL A 6 25.18 -16.87 17.86
C VAL A 6 25.75 -15.86 18.87
N ASP A 7 26.38 -16.30 19.94
CA ASP A 7 26.86 -15.41 21.02
C ASP A 7 28.20 -14.69 20.74
N LYS A 8 28.91 -15.02 19.68
CA LYS A 8 30.21 -14.39 19.35
C LYS A 8 30.14 -13.17 18.42
N LYS A 9 28.97 -12.78 17.94
CA LYS A 9 28.83 -11.60 17.06
C LYS A 9 28.25 -10.36 17.74
N LEU A 10 27.89 -10.42 19.01
CA LEU A 10 27.29 -9.29 19.74
C LEU A 10 28.29 -8.44 20.55
N ASP A 11 29.55 -8.86 20.66
CA ASP A 11 30.55 -8.17 21.48
C ASP A 11 31.43 -7.14 20.74
N LEU A 12 31.12 -6.79 19.51
CA LEU A 12 31.94 -5.89 18.68
C LEU A 12 31.37 -4.48 18.48
N ILE A 13 30.27 -4.13 19.12
CA ILE A 13 29.65 -2.80 18.97
C ILE A 13 29.38 -2.14 20.34
N ALA A 14 30.34 -2.13 21.23
CA ALA A 14 30.28 -1.30 22.44
C ALA A 14 31.67 -0.93 22.95
N LYS A 15 32.31 0.06 22.34
CA LYS A 15 33.40 0.79 22.99
C LYS A 15 33.11 2.29 22.94
N PRO A 16 33.00 2.96 24.11
CA PRO A 16 32.81 4.40 24.15
C PRO A 16 34.13 5.14 23.91
N ILE A 17 34.08 6.12 23.02
CA ILE A 17 35.20 7.05 22.76
C ILE A 17 35.25 8.07 23.91
N LYS A 18 36.33 8.01 24.70
CA LYS A 18 36.69 9.01 25.71
C LYS A 18 37.25 10.27 25.04
N MET A 19 36.52 11.40 25.12
CA MET A 19 37.11 12.71 24.85
C MET A 19 37.96 13.18 26.02
N LYS A 20 39.22 13.52 25.76
CA LYS A 20 40.12 14.18 26.70
C LYS A 20 39.92 15.67 26.65
N ASN A 21 39.45 16.26 27.74
CA ASN A 21 39.57 17.68 28.04
C ASN A 21 41.02 18.08 28.18
N LYS A 22 41.43 19.18 27.58
CA LYS A 22 42.59 19.97 28.00
C LYS A 22 42.19 21.41 28.22
N GLN A 23 42.58 21.88 29.38
CA GLN A 23 42.30 23.16 30.01
C GLN A 23 42.98 24.36 29.39
N HIS A 24 42.32 25.49 29.64
CA HIS A 24 42.70 26.89 29.75
C HIS A 24 44.19 27.28 29.82
N SER A 25 44.51 28.37 29.14
CA SER A 25 45.23 29.48 29.81
C SER A 25 44.92 30.81 29.11
N GLN A 26 44.69 31.79 29.94
CA GLN A 26 44.43 33.22 29.67
C GLN A 26 45.63 33.91 29.05
N ILE A 27 45.41 34.99 28.29
CA ILE A 27 46.20 36.24 28.40
C ILE A 27 45.31 37.39 27.95
N THR A 28 45.40 38.43 28.73
CA THR A 28 44.68 39.68 28.78
C THR A 28 45.23 40.77 27.83
N ASN A 29 44.32 41.68 27.40
CA ASN A 29 44.40 43.13 27.28
C ASN A 29 45.18 43.82 26.12
N MET A 30 44.55 44.58 25.39
CA MET A 30 44.33 46.02 25.24
C MET A 30 44.50 46.56 23.79
N PRO A 31 44.08 47.80 23.53
CA PRO A 31 43.23 48.15 22.38
C PRO A 31 43.95 49.02 21.33
N TYR A 32 43.43 49.20 20.16
CA TYR A 32 43.34 50.46 19.43
C TYR A 32 42.55 50.34 18.11
N VAL A 33 41.67 51.27 17.98
CA VAL A 33 40.86 51.77 16.87
C VAL A 33 41.65 51.92 15.56
N LYS A 34 41.08 51.53 14.42
CA LYS A 34 40.75 52.40 13.28
C LYS A 34 40.22 51.61 12.07
N HIS A 35 39.06 52.01 11.63
CA HIS A 35 38.56 52.09 10.25
C HIS A 35 39.21 51.16 9.21
N ILE A 36 38.54 50.08 8.82
CA ILE A 36 38.71 49.48 7.51
C ILE A 36 37.33 49.19 6.92
N LEU A 37 37.12 49.80 5.79
CA LEU A 37 36.13 49.69 4.76
C LEU A 37 35.43 48.32 4.70
N PHE A 38 34.11 48.31 4.89
CA PHE A 38 33.25 47.19 4.53
C PHE A 38 33.20 47.12 2.99
N VAL A 39 34.04 46.29 2.40
CA VAL A 39 33.79 45.76 1.07
C VAL A 39 32.87 44.54 1.24
N PHE A 40 31.58 44.74 0.97
CA PHE A 40 30.65 43.66 0.76
C PHE A 40 31.07 42.89 -0.50
N LEU A 41 31.84 41.83 -0.32
CA LEU A 41 32.00 40.81 -1.33
C LEU A 41 30.73 39.96 -1.29
N ALA A 42 29.75 40.32 -2.12
CA ALA A 42 28.63 39.46 -2.42
C ALA A 42 29.18 38.18 -3.09
N MET A 43 29.48 37.16 -2.31
CA MET A 43 29.58 35.80 -2.83
C MET A 43 28.18 35.46 -3.36
N VAL A 44 28.03 35.61 -4.65
CA VAL A 44 26.97 34.93 -5.41
C VAL A 44 27.18 33.45 -5.13
N LEU A 45 26.38 32.90 -4.22
CA LEU A 45 26.21 31.47 -4.09
C LEU A 45 25.54 30.98 -5.39
N SER A 46 26.37 30.74 -6.39
CA SER A 46 25.95 29.89 -7.50
C SER A 46 25.47 28.56 -6.88
N PRO A 47 24.27 28.07 -7.22
CA PRO A 47 23.91 26.74 -6.81
C PRO A 47 25.04 25.81 -7.28
N PRO A 48 25.43 24.82 -6.47
CA PRO A 48 26.46 23.88 -6.89
C PRO A 48 26.02 23.32 -8.24
N ALA A 49 26.87 23.49 -9.26
CA ALA A 49 26.70 22.77 -10.52
C ALA A 49 26.44 21.31 -10.14
N SER A 50 25.35 20.73 -10.65
CA SER A 50 25.02 19.35 -10.41
C SER A 50 26.26 18.53 -10.78
N SER A 51 27.01 18.10 -9.78
CA SER A 51 27.99 17.05 -9.99
C SER A 51 27.15 15.88 -10.51
N GLN A 52 27.42 15.42 -11.73
CA GLN A 52 26.99 14.11 -12.17
C GLN A 52 27.70 13.10 -11.25
N GLY A 53 27.23 12.98 -10.01
CA GLY A 53 27.74 12.04 -9.04
C GLY A 53 27.56 10.63 -9.60
N LYS A 54 28.58 9.81 -9.43
CA LYS A 54 28.52 8.37 -9.72
C LYS A 54 27.20 7.80 -9.15
N GLU A 55 26.42 7.09 -9.98
CA GLU A 55 25.26 6.36 -9.48
C GLU A 55 25.68 5.34 -8.43
N LEU A 56 24.97 5.32 -7.31
CA LEU A 56 25.23 4.38 -6.22
C LEU A 56 24.82 2.97 -6.64
N THR A 57 25.61 1.99 -6.24
CA THR A 57 25.26 0.57 -6.31
C THR A 57 24.13 0.25 -5.34
N TRP A 58 23.56 -0.95 -5.45
CA TRP A 58 22.51 -1.40 -4.52
C TRP A 58 23.02 -1.48 -3.08
N GLU A 59 24.25 -1.90 -2.89
CA GLU A 59 24.92 -2.02 -1.59
C GLU A 59 25.18 -0.63 -0.98
N GLU A 60 25.69 0.32 -1.77
CA GLU A 60 25.91 1.71 -1.33
C GLU A 60 24.57 2.41 -0.96
N LEU A 61 23.49 2.11 -1.68
CA LEU A 61 22.14 2.60 -1.34
C LEU A 61 21.66 2.03 -0.01
N ARG A 62 21.85 0.71 0.24
CA ARG A 62 21.45 0.07 1.50
C ARG A 62 22.12 0.66 2.73
N GLU A 63 23.37 1.07 2.62
CA GLU A 63 24.13 1.68 3.72
C GLU A 63 23.64 3.08 4.09
N GLN A 64 22.99 3.76 3.16
CA GLN A 64 22.58 5.17 3.30
C GLN A 64 21.06 5.35 3.44
N TYR A 65 20.26 4.32 3.13
CA TYR A 65 18.80 4.46 3.10
C TYR A 65 18.21 4.48 4.50
N GLU A 66 17.39 5.49 4.72
CA GLU A 66 16.48 5.57 5.85
C GLU A 66 15.06 5.75 5.30
N PHE A 67 14.09 5.08 5.92
CA PHE A 67 12.70 5.25 5.50
C PHE A 67 12.27 6.69 5.71
N PRO A 68 11.72 7.34 4.68
CA PRO A 68 11.36 8.76 4.76
C PRO A 68 10.26 9.00 5.78
N GLU A 69 10.37 10.13 6.48
CA GLU A 69 9.46 10.54 7.55
C GLU A 69 8.00 10.61 7.06
N TRP A 70 7.78 11.14 5.84
CA TRP A 70 6.45 11.22 5.26
C TRP A 70 5.75 9.85 5.22
N TYR A 71 6.51 8.75 5.00
CA TYR A 71 5.97 7.40 4.95
C TYR A 71 5.80 6.80 6.35
N THR A 72 6.81 6.93 7.21
CA THR A 72 6.77 6.34 8.57
C THR A 72 5.71 6.98 9.46
N GLU A 73 5.32 8.23 9.18
CA GLU A 73 4.31 8.98 9.93
C GLU A 73 2.91 8.95 9.32
N ALA A 74 2.79 8.52 8.06
CA ALA A 74 1.54 8.58 7.29
C ALA A 74 0.41 7.73 7.88
N ARG A 75 0.70 6.52 8.27
CA ARG A 75 -0.24 5.53 8.84
C ARG A 75 -1.46 5.17 7.98
N PHE A 76 -1.92 6.04 7.09
CA PHE A 76 -3.07 5.82 6.21
C PHE A 76 -2.84 6.39 4.82
N GLY A 77 -2.96 5.53 3.81
CA GLY A 77 -2.94 5.87 2.39
C GLY A 77 -4.15 5.29 1.66
N ILE A 78 -4.42 5.83 0.48
CA ILE A 78 -5.45 5.31 -0.42
C ILE A 78 -4.80 4.81 -1.71
N TRP A 79 -5.30 3.68 -2.18
CA TRP A 79 -4.92 3.04 -3.42
C TRP A 79 -6.11 2.96 -4.37
N VAL A 80 -5.86 3.09 -5.66
CA VAL A 80 -6.89 2.92 -6.68
C VAL A 80 -6.41 1.90 -7.71
N HIS A 81 -7.00 0.69 -7.66
CA HIS A 81 -6.90 -0.27 -8.75
C HIS A 81 -7.96 0.07 -9.78
N TRP A 82 -7.54 0.74 -10.85
CA TRP A 82 -8.46 1.21 -11.87
C TRP A 82 -7.78 1.31 -13.23
N GLY A 83 -8.45 0.83 -14.26
CA GLY A 83 -7.93 0.75 -15.61
C GLY A 83 -8.93 0.05 -16.53
N ALA A 84 -8.52 -0.35 -17.71
CA ALA A 84 -9.37 -0.96 -18.73
C ALA A 84 -10.12 -2.22 -18.23
N GLN A 85 -9.57 -2.96 -17.27
CA GLN A 85 -10.25 -4.12 -16.67
C GLN A 85 -11.48 -3.75 -15.83
N THR A 86 -11.69 -2.46 -15.53
CA THR A 86 -12.91 -1.99 -14.85
C THR A 86 -14.09 -1.87 -15.84
N GLN A 87 -13.81 -1.65 -17.14
CA GLN A 87 -14.83 -1.39 -18.17
C GLN A 87 -15.96 -2.42 -18.24
N PRO A 88 -15.69 -3.73 -18.10
CA PRO A 88 -16.76 -4.73 -18.16
C PRO A 88 -17.61 -4.81 -16.89
N GLU A 89 -17.15 -4.25 -15.78
CA GLU A 89 -17.74 -4.44 -14.44
C GLU A 89 -17.93 -5.91 -14.05
N GLN A 90 -17.10 -6.80 -14.60
CA GLN A 90 -17.15 -8.25 -14.44
C GLN A 90 -15.75 -8.81 -14.22
N GLY A 91 -15.63 -9.92 -13.48
CA GLY A 91 -14.39 -10.67 -13.32
C GLY A 91 -13.23 -9.95 -12.62
N GLY A 92 -13.38 -8.65 -12.34
CA GLY A 92 -12.36 -7.83 -11.70
C GLY A 92 -11.04 -7.83 -12.48
N GLY A 93 -9.89 -7.75 -11.78
CA GLY A 93 -8.56 -7.69 -12.41
C GLY A 93 -8.12 -8.93 -13.18
N TRP A 94 -8.98 -9.95 -13.33
CA TRP A 94 -8.71 -11.18 -14.09
C TRP A 94 -9.59 -11.30 -15.34
N TYR A 95 -10.47 -10.34 -15.58
CA TYR A 95 -11.38 -10.36 -16.73
C TYR A 95 -10.65 -10.53 -18.06
N ALA A 96 -9.59 -9.74 -18.29
CA ALA A 96 -8.79 -9.75 -19.50
C ALA A 96 -8.27 -11.15 -19.88
N ARG A 97 -7.98 -11.99 -18.89
CA ARG A 97 -7.57 -13.39 -19.10
C ARG A 97 -8.75 -14.32 -19.30
N HIS A 98 -9.78 -14.17 -18.44
CA HIS A 98 -10.88 -15.12 -18.34
C HIS A 98 -11.86 -15.02 -19.51
N LEU A 99 -11.93 -13.89 -20.23
CA LEU A 99 -12.76 -13.76 -21.42
C LEU A 99 -12.37 -14.74 -22.56
N TYR A 100 -11.12 -15.26 -22.52
CA TYR A 100 -10.60 -16.26 -23.47
C TYR A 100 -10.71 -17.71 -22.97
N MET A 101 -11.46 -17.94 -21.91
CA MET A 101 -11.48 -19.25 -21.25
C MET A 101 -12.92 -19.80 -21.23
N GLN A 102 -13.36 -20.40 -22.35
CA GLN A 102 -14.72 -20.92 -22.54
C GLN A 102 -15.15 -21.92 -21.44
N ASP A 103 -14.25 -22.83 -21.05
CA ASP A 103 -14.58 -23.96 -20.17
C ASP A 103 -13.97 -23.87 -18.77
N VAL A 104 -13.71 -22.67 -18.24
CA VAL A 104 -13.18 -22.52 -16.88
C VAL A 104 -14.26 -22.82 -15.84
N GLY A 105 -14.82 -24.02 -15.95
CA GLY A 105 -16.02 -24.46 -15.24
C GLY A 105 -15.91 -24.66 -13.74
N LYS A 106 -14.77 -24.38 -13.06
CA LYS A 106 -14.65 -24.64 -11.62
C LYS A 106 -13.76 -23.68 -10.83
N GLN A 107 -13.07 -22.77 -11.44
CA GLN A 107 -12.31 -21.75 -10.71
C GLN A 107 -13.22 -20.57 -10.42
N ASN A 108 -13.33 -20.19 -9.15
CA ASN A 108 -14.34 -19.27 -8.64
C ASN A 108 -14.18 -17.79 -9.08
N TRP A 109 -13.22 -17.47 -9.91
CA TRP A 109 -12.88 -16.10 -10.29
C TRP A 109 -13.17 -15.93 -11.77
N GLY A 110 -14.28 -15.28 -12.13
CA GLY A 110 -14.62 -15.01 -13.51
C GLY A 110 -15.31 -16.15 -14.27
N LYS A 111 -16.04 -17.01 -13.57
CA LYS A 111 -16.84 -18.10 -14.15
C LYS A 111 -17.67 -17.73 -15.37
N ASN A 112 -18.08 -16.48 -15.47
CA ASN A 112 -18.99 -16.00 -16.50
C ASN A 112 -18.32 -15.03 -17.47
N ALA A 113 -17.01 -14.73 -17.32
CA ALA A 113 -16.35 -13.71 -18.13
C ALA A 113 -16.43 -14.02 -19.63
N TYR A 114 -16.17 -15.27 -20.05
CA TYR A 114 -16.30 -15.66 -21.45
C TYR A 114 -17.74 -15.51 -21.96
N SER A 115 -18.74 -16.07 -21.26
CA SER A 115 -20.14 -15.98 -21.66
C SER A 115 -20.66 -14.55 -21.66
N TYR A 116 -20.29 -13.77 -20.64
CA TYR A 116 -20.61 -12.35 -20.57
C TYR A 116 -19.99 -11.58 -21.74
N HIS A 117 -18.71 -11.82 -22.03
CA HIS A 117 -17.97 -11.18 -23.10
C HIS A 117 -18.64 -11.43 -24.47
N ASN A 118 -18.92 -12.70 -24.78
CA ASN A 118 -19.62 -13.09 -26.00
C ASN A 118 -20.96 -12.36 -26.17
N LYS A 119 -21.73 -12.26 -25.10
CA LYS A 119 -23.04 -11.60 -25.12
C LYS A 119 -22.93 -10.08 -25.28
N THR A 120 -21.92 -9.46 -24.67
CA THR A 120 -21.82 -8.00 -24.55
C THR A 120 -20.99 -7.39 -25.67
N TYR A 121 -19.85 -8.00 -25.98
CA TYR A 121 -18.87 -7.46 -26.93
C TYR A 121 -18.82 -8.25 -28.23
N GLY A 122 -19.11 -9.54 -28.20
CA GLY A 122 -18.96 -10.47 -29.31
C GLY A 122 -17.89 -11.53 -29.02
N HIS A 123 -17.67 -12.42 -30.00
CA HIS A 123 -16.73 -13.53 -29.83
C HIS A 123 -15.28 -13.04 -29.76
N PRO A 124 -14.42 -13.60 -28.88
CA PRO A 124 -13.03 -13.16 -28.70
C PRO A 124 -12.12 -13.34 -29.94
N SER A 125 -12.58 -14.05 -30.97
CA SER A 125 -11.87 -14.09 -32.27
C SER A 125 -11.94 -12.78 -33.05
N GLU A 126 -12.93 -11.93 -32.76
CA GLU A 126 -13.15 -10.65 -33.46
C GLU A 126 -13.04 -9.48 -32.49
N LYS A 127 -13.62 -9.62 -31.31
CA LYS A 127 -13.74 -8.63 -30.24
C LYS A 127 -13.08 -9.16 -28.99
N GLY A 128 -11.78 -8.93 -28.82
CA GLY A 128 -11.05 -9.35 -27.64
C GLY A 128 -10.81 -8.24 -26.63
N PHE A 129 -9.84 -8.41 -25.74
CA PHE A 129 -9.58 -7.42 -24.70
C PHE A 129 -9.13 -6.06 -25.24
N LYS A 130 -8.43 -6.02 -26.37
CA LYS A 130 -8.08 -4.76 -27.06
C LYS A 130 -9.31 -3.88 -27.34
N ASP A 131 -10.47 -4.50 -27.66
CA ASP A 131 -11.71 -3.79 -27.92
C ASP A 131 -12.34 -3.26 -26.64
N VAL A 132 -12.22 -3.99 -25.53
CA VAL A 132 -12.60 -3.53 -24.18
C VAL A 132 -11.78 -2.30 -23.78
N ILE A 133 -10.46 -2.32 -24.01
CA ILE A 133 -9.59 -1.14 -23.80
C ILE A 133 -10.08 0.04 -24.64
N HIS A 134 -10.41 -0.21 -25.90
CA HIS A 134 -10.90 0.85 -26.79
C HIS A 134 -12.21 1.47 -26.32
N GLU A 135 -13.11 0.71 -25.74
CA GLU A 135 -14.39 1.18 -25.22
C GLU A 135 -14.29 1.93 -23.90
N TRP A 136 -13.25 1.69 -23.10
CA TRP A 136 -13.03 2.40 -21.85
C TRP A 136 -12.63 3.86 -22.11
N LYS A 137 -13.41 4.82 -21.58
CA LYS A 137 -13.25 6.26 -21.87
C LYS A 137 -12.86 7.11 -20.67
N ALA A 138 -13.09 6.66 -19.45
CA ALA A 138 -12.80 7.43 -18.25
C ALA A 138 -13.44 8.84 -18.26
N GLU A 139 -14.64 8.94 -18.78
CA GLU A 139 -15.29 10.20 -19.20
C GLU A 139 -15.56 11.18 -18.06
N ASN A 140 -15.71 10.67 -16.84
CA ASN A 140 -16.00 11.46 -15.64
C ASN A 140 -14.81 11.52 -14.67
N LEU A 141 -13.61 11.02 -15.07
CA LEU A 141 -12.42 11.09 -14.23
C LEU A 141 -12.03 12.56 -13.96
N ASP A 142 -12.10 12.95 -12.72
CA ASP A 142 -11.60 14.20 -12.18
C ASP A 142 -10.58 13.89 -11.06
N THR A 143 -9.30 13.89 -11.41
CA THR A 143 -8.22 13.55 -10.49
C THR A 143 -8.08 14.57 -9.37
N ASP A 144 -8.39 15.84 -9.62
CA ASP A 144 -8.38 16.90 -8.61
C ASP A 144 -9.48 16.67 -7.57
N ALA A 145 -10.70 16.37 -8.01
CA ALA A 145 -11.81 16.08 -7.09
C ALA A 145 -11.52 14.83 -6.25
N LEU A 146 -10.96 13.78 -6.86
CA LEU A 146 -10.59 12.54 -6.17
C LEU A 146 -9.52 12.79 -5.10
N LEU A 147 -8.41 13.45 -5.45
CA LEU A 147 -7.32 13.69 -4.50
C LEU A 147 -7.76 14.63 -3.36
N LYS A 148 -8.54 15.65 -3.68
CA LYS A 148 -9.17 16.50 -2.66
C LYS A 148 -10.07 15.70 -1.70
N TYR A 149 -10.86 14.78 -2.25
CA TYR A 149 -11.71 13.90 -1.46
C TYR A 149 -10.87 12.96 -0.58
N PHE A 150 -9.88 12.29 -1.13
CA PHE A 150 -9.02 11.39 -0.37
C PHE A 150 -8.23 12.11 0.74
N LYS A 151 -7.74 13.32 0.47
CA LYS A 151 -7.14 14.17 1.51
C LYS A 151 -8.13 14.50 2.63
N LYS A 152 -9.39 14.83 2.28
CA LYS A 152 -10.47 15.08 3.25
C LYS A 152 -10.76 13.85 4.12
N LEU A 153 -10.63 12.63 3.59
CA LEU A 153 -10.75 11.40 4.37
C LEU A 153 -9.58 11.16 5.35
N GLY A 154 -8.51 11.94 5.23
CA GLY A 154 -7.31 11.83 6.07
C GLY A 154 -6.18 11.04 5.43
N ALA A 155 -6.27 10.64 4.16
CA ALA A 155 -5.15 9.99 3.48
C ALA A 155 -3.91 10.89 3.46
N LYS A 156 -2.75 10.32 3.77
CA LYS A 156 -1.45 11.00 3.78
C LYS A 156 -0.59 10.67 2.58
N TYR A 157 -0.94 9.66 1.80
CA TYR A 157 -0.36 9.34 0.51
C TYR A 157 -1.38 8.64 -0.37
N PHE A 158 -1.15 8.68 -1.66
CA PHE A 158 -2.03 8.12 -2.67
C PHE A 158 -1.24 7.25 -3.64
N VAL A 159 -1.80 6.12 -4.05
CA VAL A 159 -1.19 5.22 -5.03
C VAL A 159 -2.17 4.99 -6.18
N ALA A 160 -1.73 5.20 -7.43
CA ALA A 160 -2.48 4.89 -8.63
C ALA A 160 -1.92 3.64 -9.34
N LEU A 161 -2.78 2.92 -10.05
CA LEU A 161 -2.37 1.79 -10.87
C LEU A 161 -1.74 2.28 -12.17
N ALA A 162 -0.43 2.03 -12.37
CA ALA A 162 0.26 2.36 -13.62
C ALA A 162 0.00 1.32 -14.71
N ASN A 163 0.01 0.04 -14.36
CA ASN A 163 -0.36 -1.07 -15.21
C ASN A 163 -0.74 -2.31 -14.38
N HIS A 164 -1.44 -3.23 -15.02
CA HIS A 164 -1.83 -4.50 -14.39
C HIS A 164 -1.38 -5.69 -15.26
N HIS A 165 -1.79 -6.90 -14.91
CA HIS A 165 -1.48 -8.12 -15.64
C HIS A 165 -1.92 -8.09 -17.12
N ASP A 166 -2.83 -7.20 -17.48
CA ASP A 166 -3.31 -6.98 -18.85
C ASP A 166 -2.32 -6.27 -19.77
N HIS A 167 -1.16 -5.90 -19.25
CA HIS A 167 -0.06 -5.28 -20.00
C HIS A 167 -0.43 -3.95 -20.67
N PHE A 168 -1.45 -3.25 -20.15
CA PHE A 168 -1.88 -1.94 -20.63
C PHE A 168 -1.37 -0.83 -19.69
N ASP A 169 -0.70 0.19 -20.24
CA ASP A 169 -0.15 1.28 -19.45
C ASP A 169 -1.16 2.42 -19.27
N ASN A 170 -1.44 2.81 -18.03
CA ASN A 170 -2.25 3.99 -17.69
C ASN A 170 -1.45 5.30 -17.77
N PHE A 171 -0.32 5.31 -18.45
CA PHE A 171 0.56 6.46 -18.60
C PHE A 171 1.08 6.60 -20.03
N ASN A 172 1.57 7.78 -20.37
CA ASN A 172 2.18 8.08 -21.67
C ASN A 172 3.56 7.41 -21.77
N SER A 173 3.57 6.10 -22.04
CA SER A 173 4.79 5.32 -22.23
C SER A 173 5.40 5.53 -23.60
N THR A 174 6.71 5.79 -23.63
CA THR A 174 7.51 5.86 -24.87
C THR A 174 7.81 4.46 -25.44
N TYR A 175 7.85 3.46 -24.57
CA TYR A 175 8.29 2.10 -24.91
C TYR A 175 7.14 1.13 -25.18
N HIS A 176 5.89 1.57 -25.00
CA HIS A 176 4.72 0.70 -25.14
C HIS A 176 3.56 1.41 -25.82
N PRO A 177 3.15 1.00 -27.03
CA PRO A 177 2.10 1.69 -27.78
C PRO A 177 0.69 1.45 -27.23
N TRP A 178 0.46 0.35 -26.50
CA TRP A 178 -0.80 0.06 -25.83
C TRP A 178 -0.89 0.76 -24.48
N ASN A 179 -1.19 2.05 -24.54
CA ASN A 179 -1.30 2.91 -23.36
C ASN A 179 -2.51 3.83 -23.43
N SER A 180 -2.88 4.42 -22.30
CA SER A 180 -4.09 5.24 -22.14
C SER A 180 -4.11 6.53 -22.96
N VAL A 181 -2.97 6.97 -23.48
CA VAL A 181 -2.88 8.12 -24.41
C VAL A 181 -3.22 7.70 -25.84
N ASN A 182 -2.79 6.50 -26.23
CA ASN A 182 -2.97 5.99 -27.57
C ASN A 182 -4.29 5.25 -27.78
N VAL A 183 -4.83 4.62 -26.72
CA VAL A 183 -6.04 3.79 -26.79
C VAL A 183 -6.96 4.12 -25.61
N GLY A 184 -8.25 3.93 -25.78
CA GLY A 184 -9.22 4.11 -24.70
C GLY A 184 -9.45 5.58 -24.34
N PRO A 185 -9.06 6.04 -23.16
CA PRO A 185 -9.35 7.39 -22.65
C PRO A 185 -8.70 8.53 -23.43
N LYS A 186 -7.59 8.25 -24.13
CA LYS A 186 -6.76 9.27 -24.81
C LYS A 186 -6.20 10.31 -23.82
N ARG A 187 -5.82 9.86 -22.62
CA ARG A 187 -5.35 10.68 -21.50
C ARG A 187 -4.14 10.04 -20.85
N ASP A 188 -3.21 10.86 -20.33
CA ASP A 188 -2.12 10.42 -19.47
C ASP A 188 -2.61 10.37 -18.02
N ILE A 189 -3.26 9.29 -17.63
CA ILE A 189 -3.93 9.13 -16.33
C ILE A 189 -2.94 9.29 -15.17
N ILE A 190 -1.76 8.67 -15.27
CA ILE A 190 -0.73 8.80 -14.23
C ILE A 190 -0.18 10.23 -14.19
N GLY A 191 0.01 10.88 -15.34
CA GLY A 191 0.39 12.29 -15.40
C GLY A 191 -0.62 13.20 -14.71
N GLU A 192 -1.91 13.01 -14.95
CA GLU A 192 -2.98 13.78 -14.31
C GLU A 192 -3.01 13.57 -12.78
N PHE A 193 -2.87 12.33 -12.30
CA PHE A 193 -2.77 12.06 -10.86
C PHE A 193 -1.50 12.66 -10.24
N SER A 194 -0.36 12.64 -10.95
CA SER A 194 0.87 13.30 -10.49
C SER A 194 0.67 14.79 -10.29
N GLU A 195 0.06 15.48 -11.26
CA GLU A 195 -0.21 16.92 -11.16
C GLU A 195 -1.20 17.24 -10.03
N SER A 196 -2.27 16.46 -9.89
CA SER A 196 -3.22 16.62 -8.79
C SER A 196 -2.57 16.35 -7.42
N SER A 197 -1.68 15.36 -7.33
CA SER A 197 -0.94 15.07 -6.09
C SER A 197 -0.05 16.23 -5.67
N LYS A 198 0.67 16.84 -6.60
CA LYS A 198 1.46 18.06 -6.35
C LYS A 198 0.57 19.21 -5.88
N LYS A 199 -0.54 19.43 -6.55
CA LYS A 199 -1.50 20.50 -6.22
C LYS A 199 -2.04 20.38 -4.80
N TYR A 200 -2.29 19.17 -4.33
CA TYR A 200 -2.82 18.91 -2.99
C TYR A 200 -1.77 18.54 -1.97
N ASP A 201 -0.49 18.56 -2.32
CA ASP A 201 0.63 18.20 -1.43
C ASP A 201 0.37 16.84 -0.76
N ILE A 202 0.22 15.81 -1.58
CA ILE A 202 0.04 14.41 -1.17
C ILE A 202 1.15 13.59 -1.85
N PRO A 203 2.03 12.90 -1.11
CA PRO A 203 2.98 11.96 -1.69
C PRO A 203 2.31 10.97 -2.64
N PHE A 204 2.88 10.82 -3.84
CA PHE A 204 2.30 10.08 -4.94
C PHE A 204 3.05 8.78 -5.21
N GLY A 205 2.33 7.67 -5.17
CA GLY A 205 2.83 6.36 -5.55
C GLY A 205 2.19 5.82 -6.82
N VAL A 206 2.89 4.90 -7.46
CA VAL A 206 2.35 4.11 -8.56
C VAL A 206 2.57 2.63 -8.32
N SER A 207 1.61 1.80 -8.74
CA SER A 207 1.70 0.35 -8.65
C SER A 207 1.79 -0.30 -10.02
N SER A 208 2.63 -1.33 -10.11
CA SER A 208 2.77 -2.18 -11.29
C SER A 208 2.51 -3.64 -10.92
N HIS A 209 1.68 -4.29 -11.73
CA HIS A 209 1.36 -5.71 -11.63
C HIS A 209 1.73 -6.46 -12.92
N ASP A 210 2.64 -5.93 -13.72
CA ASP A 210 2.97 -6.42 -15.06
C ASP A 210 4.16 -7.40 -15.07
N ASP A 211 4.31 -8.16 -13.99
CA ASP A 211 5.34 -9.20 -13.84
C ASP A 211 4.96 -10.55 -14.50
N ARG A 212 3.67 -10.71 -14.86
CA ARG A 212 3.12 -11.98 -15.36
C ARG A 212 2.92 -12.06 -16.86
N PHE A 213 3.31 -11.05 -17.61
CA PHE A 213 3.07 -10.93 -19.05
C PHE A 213 3.38 -12.20 -19.84
N LEU A 214 4.50 -12.86 -19.58
CA LEU A 214 4.92 -14.08 -20.28
C LEU A 214 3.93 -15.24 -20.15
N HIS A 215 3.06 -15.24 -19.14
CA HIS A 215 2.11 -16.32 -18.87
C HIS A 215 0.65 -15.87 -18.87
N TRP A 216 0.42 -14.57 -18.72
CA TRP A 216 -0.91 -14.02 -18.55
C TRP A 216 -1.82 -14.30 -19.75
N TRP A 217 -1.32 -14.00 -20.94
CA TRP A 217 -2.07 -14.05 -22.18
C TRP A 217 -2.12 -15.41 -22.87
N LEU A 218 -1.66 -16.47 -22.24
CA LEU A 218 -1.71 -17.82 -22.84
C LEU A 218 -3.10 -18.21 -23.36
N PRO A 219 -4.23 -17.92 -22.65
CA PRO A 219 -5.55 -18.26 -23.17
C PRO A 219 -5.96 -17.48 -24.42
N ALA A 220 -5.45 -16.28 -24.64
CA ALA A 220 -5.74 -15.49 -25.85
C ALA A 220 -5.21 -16.13 -27.15
N PHE A 221 -4.29 -17.09 -27.04
CA PHE A 221 -3.79 -17.90 -28.12
C PHE A 221 -4.54 -19.25 -28.28
N GLY A 222 -5.66 -19.40 -27.58
CA GLY A 222 -6.53 -20.56 -27.67
C GLY A 222 -7.62 -20.41 -28.73
N ALA A 223 -8.61 -21.30 -28.61
CA ALA A 223 -9.80 -21.33 -29.45
C ALA A 223 -10.94 -21.96 -28.65
N ASP A 224 -12.17 -21.79 -29.10
CA ASP A 224 -13.31 -22.51 -28.49
C ASP A 224 -13.14 -24.01 -28.61
N THR A 225 -13.48 -24.71 -27.53
CA THR A 225 -13.41 -26.16 -27.43
C THR A 225 -14.74 -26.85 -27.80
N SER A 226 -15.83 -26.07 -27.79
CA SER A 226 -17.20 -26.55 -28.07
C SER A 226 -18.07 -25.48 -28.73
N GLY A 227 -19.25 -25.88 -29.18
CA GLY A 227 -20.24 -24.96 -29.79
C GLY A 227 -19.96 -24.63 -31.24
N VAL A 228 -20.68 -23.62 -31.77
CA VAL A 228 -20.63 -23.21 -33.18
C VAL A 228 -19.31 -22.58 -33.59
N MET A 229 -18.55 -22.04 -32.63
CA MET A 229 -17.25 -21.40 -32.85
C MET A 229 -16.08 -22.35 -32.54
N LYS A 230 -16.35 -23.65 -32.35
CA LYS A 230 -15.31 -24.65 -32.04
C LYS A 230 -14.14 -24.58 -33.02
N GLY A 231 -12.93 -24.44 -32.49
CA GLY A 231 -11.68 -24.38 -33.24
C GLY A 231 -11.36 -23.02 -33.86
N ILE A 232 -12.23 -22.01 -33.68
CA ILE A 232 -11.96 -20.65 -34.15
C ILE A 232 -11.00 -20.00 -33.14
N SER A 233 -9.82 -19.61 -33.65
CA SER A 233 -8.76 -18.98 -32.83
C SER A 233 -9.17 -17.62 -32.33
N TYR A 234 -8.77 -17.30 -31.11
CA TYR A 234 -8.99 -15.97 -30.51
C TYR A 234 -8.01 -14.94 -31.08
N ASP A 235 -8.28 -13.66 -30.78
CA ASP A 235 -7.59 -12.50 -31.34
C ASP A 235 -6.12 -12.32 -30.92
N GLY A 236 -5.62 -13.07 -29.95
CA GLY A 236 -4.19 -13.14 -29.64
C GLY A 236 -3.29 -13.59 -30.81
N HIS A 237 -3.87 -14.22 -31.82
CA HIS A 237 -3.17 -14.58 -33.07
C HIS A 237 -3.16 -13.47 -34.12
N MET A 238 -3.90 -12.39 -33.94
CA MET A 238 -3.94 -11.27 -34.88
C MET A 238 -2.58 -10.58 -34.98
N THR A 239 -2.36 -9.96 -36.12
CA THR A 239 -1.16 -9.20 -36.48
C THR A 239 -1.55 -7.79 -36.95
N THR A 240 -0.59 -6.92 -37.13
CA THR A 240 -0.81 -5.57 -37.68
C THR A 240 -1.59 -5.57 -39.00
N LYS A 241 -1.48 -6.64 -39.81
CA LYS A 241 -2.22 -6.78 -41.07
C LYS A 241 -3.73 -6.89 -40.86
N ASP A 242 -4.14 -7.52 -39.76
CA ASP A 242 -5.55 -7.70 -39.43
C ASP A 242 -6.19 -6.41 -38.93
N GLY A 243 -5.38 -5.38 -38.64
CA GLY A 243 -5.79 -4.05 -38.21
C GLY A 243 -6.10 -3.07 -39.32
N VAL A 244 -5.74 -3.38 -40.56
CA VAL A 244 -5.94 -2.47 -41.69
C VAL A 244 -7.44 -2.13 -41.85
N GLY A 245 -7.75 -0.83 -41.84
CA GLY A 245 -9.12 -0.32 -41.89
C GLY A 245 -9.92 -0.46 -40.58
N LYS A 246 -9.29 -0.91 -39.50
CA LYS A 246 -9.92 -1.01 -38.17
C LYS A 246 -9.43 0.11 -37.25
N TRP A 247 -10.11 0.31 -36.11
CA TRP A 247 -9.77 1.33 -35.13
C TRP A 247 -8.34 1.21 -34.55
N TRP A 248 -7.74 0.00 -34.61
CA TRP A 248 -6.39 -0.29 -34.11
C TRP A 248 -5.33 -0.39 -35.22
N GLU A 249 -5.63 0.15 -36.41
CA GLU A 249 -4.64 0.22 -37.49
C GLU A 249 -3.35 0.90 -37.02
N GLY A 250 -2.21 0.26 -37.31
CA GLY A 250 -0.90 0.72 -36.87
C GLY A 250 -0.45 0.21 -35.49
N LEU A 251 -1.32 -0.39 -34.70
CA LEU A 251 -0.98 -1.06 -33.45
C LEU A 251 -0.69 -2.55 -33.72
N ASP A 252 0.36 -3.09 -33.08
CA ASP A 252 0.64 -4.53 -33.12
C ASP A 252 -0.03 -5.22 -31.93
N PRO A 253 -0.94 -6.18 -32.13
CA PRO A 253 -1.50 -6.98 -31.05
C PRO A 253 -0.43 -7.76 -30.26
N ALA A 254 0.72 -8.09 -30.88
CA ALA A 254 1.83 -8.74 -30.20
C ALA A 254 2.47 -7.87 -29.10
N ASP A 255 2.35 -6.55 -29.18
CA ASP A 255 2.80 -5.66 -28.11
C ASP A 255 1.86 -5.73 -26.89
N LEU A 256 0.58 -6.09 -27.06
CA LEU A 256 -0.37 -6.27 -25.97
C LEU A 256 -0.40 -7.70 -25.44
N TYR A 257 -0.50 -8.70 -26.35
CA TYR A 257 -0.70 -10.11 -25.98
C TYR A 257 0.60 -10.93 -25.94
N GLY A 258 1.70 -10.40 -26.47
CA GLY A 258 2.92 -11.14 -26.67
C GLY A 258 2.85 -12.04 -27.91
N LEU A 259 3.74 -13.04 -27.95
CA LEU A 259 3.77 -14.05 -29.00
C LEU A 259 3.15 -15.38 -28.54
N PRO A 260 2.60 -16.18 -29.47
CA PRO A 260 2.22 -17.56 -29.18
C PRO A 260 3.41 -18.35 -28.60
N PRO A 261 3.19 -19.28 -27.66
CA PRO A 261 4.28 -19.97 -26.95
C PRO A 261 5.36 -20.58 -27.84
N HIS A 262 4.95 -21.18 -28.96
CA HIS A 262 5.88 -21.84 -29.92
C HIS A 262 6.75 -20.85 -30.72
N LYS A 263 6.47 -19.54 -30.68
CA LYS A 263 7.25 -18.48 -31.33
C LYS A 263 8.17 -17.73 -30.36
N ARG A 264 8.11 -18.03 -29.05
CA ARG A 264 8.88 -17.34 -28.01
C ARG A 264 10.30 -17.92 -27.95
N THR A 265 11.27 -17.17 -28.47
CA THR A 265 12.68 -17.51 -28.30
C THR A 265 13.25 -16.92 -27.01
N PRO A 266 14.40 -17.42 -26.52
CA PRO A 266 15.10 -16.80 -25.39
C PRO A 266 15.39 -15.30 -25.62
N GLU A 267 15.78 -14.92 -26.82
CA GLU A 267 16.08 -13.53 -27.20
C GLU A 267 14.83 -12.65 -27.16
N TRP A 268 13.66 -13.18 -27.54
CA TRP A 268 12.41 -12.45 -27.42
C TRP A 268 12.02 -12.29 -25.95
N ILE A 269 12.18 -13.31 -25.13
CA ILE A 269 11.90 -13.24 -23.68
C ILE A 269 12.78 -12.18 -23.03
N GLU A 270 14.05 -12.11 -23.40
CA GLU A 270 14.98 -11.11 -22.89
C GLU A 270 14.57 -9.68 -23.29
N LYS A 271 14.17 -9.47 -24.54
CA LYS A 271 13.61 -8.19 -25.01
C LYS A 271 12.36 -7.77 -24.25
N VAL A 272 11.50 -8.71 -23.87
CA VAL A 272 10.32 -8.42 -23.05
C VAL A 272 10.72 -7.87 -21.68
N LYS A 273 11.71 -8.49 -21.02
CA LYS A 273 12.22 -8.05 -19.72
C LYS A 273 12.90 -6.67 -19.81
N GLU A 274 13.71 -6.47 -20.85
CA GLU A 274 14.34 -5.17 -21.14
C GLU A 274 13.29 -4.07 -21.37
N ASN A 275 12.25 -4.35 -22.18
CA ASN A 275 11.15 -3.41 -22.41
C ASN A 275 10.41 -3.09 -21.10
N TRP A 276 10.10 -4.12 -20.30
CA TRP A 276 9.51 -3.93 -18.99
C TRP A 276 10.37 -2.99 -18.13
N MET A 277 11.67 -3.22 -18.07
CA MET A 277 12.60 -2.37 -17.31
C MET A 277 12.59 -0.91 -17.81
N LEU A 278 12.64 -0.70 -19.13
CA LEU A 278 12.65 0.63 -19.73
C LEU A 278 11.36 1.40 -19.41
N ARG A 279 10.19 0.76 -19.54
CA ARG A 279 8.89 1.33 -19.19
C ARG A 279 8.83 1.76 -17.72
N HIS A 280 9.35 0.92 -16.82
CA HIS A 280 9.32 1.19 -15.38
C HIS A 280 10.38 2.20 -14.94
N LYS A 281 11.54 2.28 -15.62
CA LYS A 281 12.48 3.39 -15.43
C LYS A 281 11.88 4.71 -15.88
N GLU A 282 11.18 4.73 -17.01
CA GLU A 282 10.45 5.92 -17.47
C GLU A 282 9.39 6.33 -16.44
N LEU A 283 8.56 5.41 -15.98
CA LEU A 283 7.55 5.64 -14.95
C LEU A 283 8.15 6.22 -13.67
N ALA A 284 9.26 5.66 -13.18
CA ALA A 284 9.95 6.05 -11.96
C ALA A 284 10.62 7.45 -12.02
N THR A 285 10.90 7.96 -13.24
CA THR A 285 11.68 9.20 -13.41
C THR A 285 10.90 10.35 -14.03
N LYS A 286 9.79 10.06 -14.70
CA LYS A 286 9.00 11.03 -15.46
C LYS A 286 7.94 11.76 -14.61
N TYR A 287 7.33 11.07 -13.65
CA TYR A 287 6.09 11.53 -13.00
C TYR A 287 6.25 12.03 -11.55
N ASP A 288 7.45 12.31 -11.10
CA ASP A 288 7.72 12.77 -9.73
C ASP A 288 7.11 11.85 -8.66
N VAL A 289 7.32 10.56 -8.82
CA VAL A 289 6.75 9.52 -7.96
C VAL A 289 7.52 9.44 -6.65
N ASP A 290 6.81 9.32 -5.53
CA ASP A 290 7.39 9.12 -4.19
C ASP A 290 7.42 7.64 -3.79
N MET A 291 6.61 6.80 -4.45
CA MET A 291 6.53 5.37 -4.14
C MET A 291 6.34 4.52 -5.40
N LEU A 292 7.12 3.44 -5.50
CA LEU A 292 6.88 2.34 -6.44
C LEU A 292 6.36 1.13 -5.67
N TRP A 293 5.24 0.57 -6.11
CA TRP A 293 4.70 -0.67 -5.56
C TRP A 293 4.68 -1.76 -6.63
N PHE A 294 5.24 -2.94 -6.32
CA PHE A 294 5.30 -4.08 -7.23
C PHE A 294 4.52 -5.27 -6.71
N ASP A 295 3.69 -5.87 -7.57
CA ASP A 295 3.10 -7.18 -7.32
C ASP A 295 4.12 -8.31 -7.53
N GLY A 296 3.72 -9.53 -7.16
CA GLY A 296 4.60 -10.69 -7.23
C GLY A 296 5.43 -10.88 -5.96
N TYR A 297 6.31 -11.87 -5.98
CA TYR A 297 7.19 -12.18 -4.86
C TYR A 297 8.64 -11.80 -5.22
N GLY A 298 9.17 -10.79 -4.54
CA GLY A 298 10.49 -10.26 -4.83
C GLY A 298 10.49 -9.20 -5.93
N PHE A 299 11.66 -8.99 -6.58
CA PHE A 299 11.75 -8.03 -7.66
C PHE A 299 11.20 -8.61 -8.97
N PRO A 300 10.31 -7.89 -9.70
CA PRO A 300 9.85 -8.35 -11.00
C PRO A 300 11.02 -8.63 -11.93
N TYR A 301 11.01 -9.80 -12.57
CA TYR A 301 12.12 -10.25 -13.42
C TYR A 301 13.51 -10.13 -12.76
N ASP A 302 13.60 -10.34 -11.44
CA ASP A 302 14.84 -10.39 -10.63
C ASP A 302 15.73 -9.14 -10.81
N SER A 303 16.82 -9.25 -11.57
CA SER A 303 17.78 -8.17 -11.75
C SER A 303 17.22 -6.95 -12.46
N TYR A 304 16.23 -7.11 -13.34
CA TYR A 304 15.58 -5.99 -14.05
C TYR A 304 14.76 -5.12 -13.11
N GLY A 305 13.96 -5.73 -12.24
CA GLY A 305 13.20 -5.01 -11.21
C GLY A 305 14.11 -4.33 -10.19
N LYS A 306 15.18 -5.01 -9.78
CA LYS A 306 16.21 -4.44 -8.89
C LYS A 306 16.86 -3.20 -9.53
N GLU A 307 17.14 -3.25 -10.84
CA GLU A 307 17.72 -2.13 -11.59
C GLU A 307 16.74 -0.95 -11.74
N VAL A 308 15.44 -1.19 -11.88
CA VAL A 308 14.40 -0.12 -11.81
C VAL A 308 14.45 0.57 -10.45
N CYS A 309 14.45 -0.20 -9.37
CA CYS A 309 14.52 0.34 -8.01
C CYS A 309 15.82 1.13 -7.78
N ARG A 310 16.97 0.63 -8.24
CA ARG A 310 18.24 1.34 -8.16
C ARG A 310 18.20 2.67 -8.90
N THR A 311 17.62 2.69 -10.10
CA THR A 311 17.42 3.90 -10.90
C THR A 311 16.52 4.89 -10.15
N PHE A 312 15.43 4.44 -9.53
CA PHE A 312 14.50 5.26 -8.78
C PHE A 312 15.16 5.97 -7.59
N TYR A 313 15.89 5.24 -6.74
CA TYR A 313 16.64 5.82 -5.62
C TYR A 313 17.70 6.81 -6.08
N ASN A 314 18.50 6.47 -7.09
CA ASN A 314 19.53 7.35 -7.64
C ASN A 314 18.94 8.61 -8.28
N HIS A 315 17.81 8.48 -8.99
CA HIS A 315 17.10 9.64 -9.56
C HIS A 315 16.64 10.60 -8.45
N ASN A 316 16.01 10.08 -7.40
CA ASN A 316 15.56 10.90 -6.28
C ASN A 316 16.72 11.54 -5.54
N LEU A 317 17.80 10.81 -5.29
CA LEU A 317 19.02 11.34 -4.66
C LEU A 317 19.63 12.50 -5.47
N ARG A 318 19.73 12.36 -6.79
CA ARG A 318 20.20 13.45 -7.68
C ARG A 318 19.29 14.67 -7.64
N LYS A 319 17.98 14.44 -7.59
CA LYS A 319 16.97 15.51 -7.63
C LYS A 319 16.87 16.28 -6.31
N THR A 320 16.94 15.59 -5.18
CA THR A 320 16.60 16.15 -3.85
C THR A 320 17.77 16.19 -2.87
N GLY A 321 18.89 15.56 -3.20
CA GLY A 321 20.05 15.41 -2.31
C GLY A 321 19.88 14.34 -1.23
N LYS A 322 18.76 13.61 -1.19
CA LYS A 322 18.47 12.53 -0.23
C LYS A 322 17.53 11.49 -0.83
N MET A 323 17.55 10.28 -0.28
CA MET A 323 16.62 9.23 -0.67
C MET A 323 15.31 9.37 0.13
N SER A 324 14.35 10.10 -0.43
CA SER A 324 13.04 10.37 0.19
C SER A 324 11.88 9.60 -0.45
N VAL A 325 12.18 8.51 -1.15
CA VAL A 325 11.22 7.66 -1.86
C VAL A 325 11.14 6.25 -1.28
N VAL A 326 10.09 5.53 -1.61
CA VAL A 326 9.78 4.20 -1.07
C VAL A 326 9.54 3.20 -2.20
N VAL A 327 10.13 2.01 -2.08
CA VAL A 327 9.75 0.84 -2.86
C VAL A 327 8.99 -0.13 -1.95
N ALA A 328 7.80 -0.53 -2.33
CA ALA A 328 6.97 -1.46 -1.58
C ALA A 328 6.55 -2.67 -2.42
N GLY A 329 6.26 -3.78 -1.76
CA GLY A 329 5.80 -5.01 -2.38
C GLY A 329 5.97 -6.21 -1.45
N LYS A 330 5.74 -7.41 -1.99
CA LYS A 330 5.85 -8.67 -1.22
C LYS A 330 7.31 -9.13 -1.12
N PHE A 331 8.17 -8.24 -0.65
CA PHE A 331 9.61 -8.50 -0.48
C PHE A 331 9.87 -9.29 0.80
N LYS A 332 10.95 -10.10 0.77
CA LYS A 332 11.48 -10.79 1.95
C LYS A 332 12.75 -10.06 2.40
N ASP A 333 12.71 -9.52 3.62
CA ASP A 333 13.89 -9.01 4.37
C ASP A 333 14.88 -8.16 3.53
N GLU A 334 14.35 -7.32 2.62
CA GLU A 334 15.15 -6.37 1.84
C GLU A 334 15.09 -4.97 2.49
N PRO A 335 16.19 -4.49 3.09
CA PRO A 335 16.20 -3.25 3.87
C PRO A 335 15.83 -1.98 3.10
N LEU A 336 15.97 -2.00 1.76
CA LEU A 336 15.58 -0.89 0.88
C LEU A 336 14.09 -0.88 0.55
N THR A 337 13.30 -1.84 1.05
CA THR A 337 11.92 -1.99 0.65
C THR A 337 10.98 -2.07 1.84
N VAL A 338 9.75 -1.65 1.62
CA VAL A 338 8.63 -1.83 2.55
C VAL A 338 7.94 -3.16 2.22
N LYS A 339 7.89 -4.04 3.22
CA LYS A 339 7.14 -5.29 3.12
C LYS A 339 5.65 -5.00 3.06
N ASP A 340 4.98 -5.47 2.02
CA ASP A 340 3.52 -5.46 1.92
C ASP A 340 2.92 -6.80 2.38
N ILE A 341 1.88 -6.73 3.21
CA ILE A 341 1.08 -7.89 3.64
C ILE A 341 -0.33 -7.71 3.10
N GLU A 342 -0.57 -8.34 1.96
CA GLU A 342 -1.84 -8.21 1.25
C GLU A 342 -2.99 -8.82 2.05
N ARG A 343 -4.04 -8.01 2.30
CA ARG A 343 -5.26 -8.37 3.02
C ARG A 343 -5.01 -9.11 4.34
N GLY A 344 -3.98 -8.74 5.05
CA GLY A 344 -3.55 -9.38 6.28
C GLY A 344 -2.85 -8.41 7.23
N GLY A 345 -2.18 -8.93 8.23
CA GLY A 345 -1.48 -8.16 9.23
C GLY A 345 -0.31 -8.91 9.86
N ALA A 346 0.61 -8.19 10.45
CA ALA A 346 1.68 -8.75 11.24
C ALA A 346 1.15 -9.34 12.56
N ASN A 347 1.79 -10.41 13.04
CA ASN A 347 1.47 -11.03 14.33
C ASN A 347 2.21 -10.43 15.53
N LYS A 348 3.13 -9.48 15.26
CA LYS A 348 3.97 -8.80 16.25
C LYS A 348 4.31 -7.39 15.77
N ILE A 349 4.89 -6.58 16.62
CA ILE A 349 5.52 -5.31 16.25
C ILE A 349 6.72 -5.60 15.36
N LEU A 350 6.75 -5.03 14.15
CA LEU A 350 7.91 -5.12 13.27
C LEU A 350 8.85 -3.95 13.50
N LEU A 351 10.17 -4.21 13.42
CA LEU A 351 11.21 -3.19 13.61
C LEU A 351 11.20 -2.14 12.52
N PHE A 352 10.98 -2.57 11.27
CA PHE A 352 10.89 -1.70 10.12
C PHE A 352 9.43 -1.39 9.78
N PRO A 353 9.15 -0.23 9.16
CA PRO A 353 7.81 0.07 8.68
C PRO A 353 7.39 -0.96 7.64
N TRP A 354 6.13 -1.30 7.65
CA TRP A 354 5.50 -2.24 6.74
C TRP A 354 4.14 -1.71 6.29
N GLN A 355 3.55 -2.35 5.32
CA GLN A 355 2.26 -1.94 4.77
C GLN A 355 1.27 -3.11 4.83
N GLY A 356 0.07 -2.84 5.31
CA GLY A 356 -1.08 -3.72 5.12
C GLY A 356 -1.97 -3.17 4.02
N THR A 357 -2.22 -3.94 2.98
CA THR A 357 -3.16 -3.57 1.92
C THR A 357 -4.51 -4.22 2.12
N LEU A 358 -5.58 -3.47 1.86
CA LEU A 358 -6.93 -3.92 2.11
C LEU A 358 -7.87 -3.44 1.02
N THR A 359 -8.88 -4.26 0.69
CA THR A 359 -10.00 -3.88 -0.19
C THR A 359 -11.30 -3.81 0.61
N MET A 360 -12.21 -2.91 0.27
CA MET A 360 -13.55 -2.94 0.86
C MET A 360 -14.38 -4.08 0.28
N ARG A 361 -14.36 -4.29 -1.04
CA ARG A 361 -15.08 -5.36 -1.73
C ARG A 361 -14.13 -6.18 -2.61
N SER A 362 -13.49 -5.57 -3.60
CA SER A 362 -12.61 -6.19 -4.58
C SER A 362 -11.42 -5.27 -4.90
N TRP A 363 -10.46 -5.74 -5.71
CA TRP A 363 -9.41 -4.88 -6.25
C TRP A 363 -9.96 -3.93 -7.31
N PHE A 364 -10.65 -4.45 -8.32
CA PHE A 364 -11.37 -3.68 -9.33
C PHE A 364 -12.87 -3.72 -9.08
N TYR A 365 -13.56 -2.66 -9.42
CA TYR A 365 -15.02 -2.60 -9.37
C TYR A 365 -15.64 -3.69 -10.25
N LYS A 366 -16.66 -4.37 -9.72
CA LYS A 366 -17.41 -5.42 -10.42
C LYS A 366 -18.78 -5.63 -9.82
N THR A 367 -19.72 -6.07 -10.65
CA THR A 367 -21.11 -6.31 -10.31
C THR A 367 -21.51 -7.80 -10.33
N ASP A 368 -20.62 -8.67 -10.83
CA ASP A 368 -20.89 -10.12 -10.99
C ASP A 368 -20.88 -10.93 -9.71
N GLU A 369 -20.41 -10.38 -8.61
CA GLU A 369 -20.48 -10.98 -7.31
C GLU A 369 -21.48 -10.25 -6.43
N HIS A 370 -22.60 -10.90 -6.10
CA HIS A 370 -23.59 -10.41 -5.12
C HIS A 370 -23.08 -10.47 -3.66
N ARG A 371 -21.77 -10.52 -3.48
CA ARG A 371 -21.17 -10.44 -2.16
C ARG A 371 -21.16 -8.97 -1.74
N GLY A 372 -21.77 -8.69 -0.59
CA GLY A 372 -21.66 -7.39 0.05
C GLY A 372 -20.21 -6.99 0.33
N PHE A 373 -19.99 -5.87 0.97
CA PHE A 373 -18.65 -5.46 1.38
C PHE A 373 -18.03 -6.54 2.28
N LYS A 374 -16.79 -6.92 1.97
CA LYS A 374 -15.99 -7.78 2.85
C LYS A 374 -15.64 -7.02 4.13
N HIS A 375 -15.30 -5.74 3.96
CA HIS A 375 -14.92 -4.83 5.02
C HIS A 375 -15.78 -3.57 4.97
N ASN A 376 -16.53 -3.36 6.02
CA ASN A 376 -17.27 -2.13 6.28
C ASN A 376 -16.37 -1.12 7.05
N ALA A 377 -16.89 0.05 7.40
CA ALA A 377 -16.12 1.06 8.10
C ALA A 377 -15.53 0.55 9.43
N ARG A 378 -16.29 -0.27 10.21
CA ARG A 378 -15.82 -0.86 11.46
C ARG A 378 -14.58 -1.71 11.23
N THR A 379 -14.68 -2.70 10.34
CA THR A 379 -13.59 -3.66 10.12
C THR A 379 -12.34 -2.99 9.54
N VAL A 380 -12.51 -1.98 8.67
CA VAL A 380 -11.36 -1.18 8.16
C VAL A 380 -10.68 -0.41 9.30
N ILE A 381 -11.44 0.22 10.19
CA ILE A 381 -10.91 0.98 11.32
C ILE A 381 -10.19 0.06 12.31
N GLU A 382 -10.77 -1.09 12.64
CA GLU A 382 -10.17 -2.10 13.51
C GLU A 382 -8.86 -2.63 12.93
N MET A 383 -8.83 -2.96 11.62
CA MET A 383 -7.61 -3.41 10.94
C MET A 383 -6.56 -2.30 10.88
N MET A 384 -6.95 -1.06 10.57
CA MET A 384 -6.04 0.09 10.60
C MET A 384 -5.39 0.22 11.98
N THR A 385 -6.19 0.14 13.03
CA THR A 385 -5.72 0.24 14.42
C THR A 385 -4.73 -0.87 14.76
N ASP A 386 -5.02 -2.11 14.36
CA ASP A 386 -4.12 -3.25 14.54
C ASP A 386 -2.80 -3.06 13.77
N ILE A 387 -2.86 -2.63 12.52
CA ILE A 387 -1.70 -2.37 11.66
C ILE A 387 -0.80 -1.30 12.27
N ILE A 388 -1.35 -0.15 12.67
CA ILE A 388 -0.54 0.97 13.21
C ILE A 388 0.09 0.63 14.55
N SER A 389 -0.59 -0.15 15.40
CA SER A 389 -0.05 -0.61 16.69
C SER A 389 1.17 -1.53 16.54
N LYS A 390 1.38 -2.07 15.34
CA LYS A 390 2.48 -2.98 14.99
C LYS A 390 3.51 -2.35 14.03
N ASN A 391 3.54 -1.01 13.95
CA ASN A 391 4.45 -0.22 13.12
C ASN A 391 4.11 -0.21 11.61
N GLY A 392 2.87 -0.51 11.25
CA GLY A 392 2.44 -0.56 9.86
C GLY A 392 1.70 0.71 9.39
N ASN A 393 1.55 0.81 8.08
CA ASN A 393 0.65 1.74 7.40
C ASN A 393 -0.48 0.95 6.74
N LEU A 394 -1.73 1.43 6.82
CA LEU A 394 -2.80 0.90 6.01
C LEU A 394 -2.80 1.59 4.64
N LEU A 395 -2.80 0.80 3.57
CA LEU A 395 -3.11 1.25 2.21
C LEU A 395 -4.46 0.64 1.79
N LEU A 396 -5.50 1.48 1.79
CA LEU A 396 -6.87 1.08 1.51
C LEU A 396 -7.18 1.24 0.02
N ASN A 397 -7.52 0.14 -0.65
CA ASN A 397 -7.96 0.18 -2.03
C ASN A 397 -9.40 0.69 -2.14
N VAL A 398 -9.59 1.73 -2.93
CA VAL A 398 -10.88 2.32 -3.32
C VAL A 398 -11.16 1.96 -4.76
N GLU A 399 -12.27 1.27 -4.98
CA GLU A 399 -12.74 0.92 -6.31
C GLU A 399 -13.36 2.15 -6.99
N LEU A 400 -13.08 2.36 -8.28
CA LEU A 400 -13.76 3.35 -9.11
C LEU A 400 -14.63 2.66 -10.17
N LEU A 401 -15.72 3.30 -10.54
CA LEU A 401 -16.53 2.93 -11.71
C LEU A 401 -15.73 3.08 -13.00
N PRO A 402 -16.15 2.47 -14.13
CA PRO A 402 -15.45 2.62 -15.41
C PRO A 402 -15.25 4.08 -15.84
N ASP A 403 -16.17 4.95 -15.49
CA ASP A 403 -16.14 6.39 -15.81
C ASP A 403 -15.15 7.21 -14.97
N GLY A 404 -14.57 6.61 -13.90
CA GLY A 404 -13.61 7.25 -13.02
C GLY A 404 -14.19 7.80 -11.71
N THR A 405 -15.48 7.61 -11.45
CA THR A 405 -16.13 8.10 -10.21
C THR A 405 -16.12 7.05 -9.10
N VAL A 406 -16.20 7.51 -7.84
CA VAL A 406 -16.36 6.63 -6.68
C VAL A 406 -17.79 6.12 -6.59
N PRO A 407 -18.01 4.79 -6.49
CA PRO A 407 -19.37 4.24 -6.32
C PRO A 407 -20.08 4.84 -5.09
N PRO A 408 -21.37 5.19 -5.19
CA PRO A 408 -22.08 5.84 -4.07
C PRO A 408 -22.10 5.03 -2.77
N ASP A 409 -22.20 3.70 -2.84
CA ASP A 409 -22.18 2.81 -1.70
C ASP A 409 -20.79 2.76 -1.03
N HIS A 410 -19.71 2.81 -1.80
CA HIS A 410 -18.34 2.95 -1.27
C HIS A 410 -18.15 4.27 -0.56
N LYS A 411 -18.70 5.35 -1.11
CA LYS A 411 -18.58 6.69 -0.55
C LYS A 411 -19.13 6.78 0.87
N VAL A 412 -20.24 6.12 1.18
CA VAL A 412 -20.81 6.07 2.54
C VAL A 412 -19.81 5.47 3.53
N ILE A 413 -19.19 4.35 3.17
CA ILE A 413 -18.20 3.69 4.03
C ILE A 413 -16.95 4.56 4.20
N LEU A 414 -16.48 5.17 3.12
CA LEU A 414 -15.31 6.04 3.14
C LEU A 414 -15.54 7.30 3.98
N ASP A 415 -16.71 7.92 3.89
CA ASP A 415 -17.06 9.09 4.70
C ASP A 415 -17.08 8.74 6.20
N ASP A 416 -17.59 7.57 6.59
CA ASP A 416 -17.55 7.06 7.97
C ASP A 416 -16.10 6.82 8.45
N ILE A 417 -15.25 6.19 7.61
CA ILE A 417 -13.82 5.99 7.90
C ILE A 417 -13.14 7.35 8.09
N GLY A 418 -13.34 8.27 7.15
CA GLY A 418 -12.74 9.60 7.18
C GLY A 418 -13.16 10.41 8.42
N ALA A 419 -14.42 10.32 8.81
CA ALA A 419 -14.90 10.97 10.04
C ALA A 419 -14.17 10.43 11.28
N TRP A 420 -13.99 9.10 11.38
CA TRP A 420 -13.26 8.49 12.49
C TRP A 420 -11.76 8.82 12.48
N VAL A 421 -11.12 8.78 11.31
CA VAL A 421 -9.68 9.10 11.14
C VAL A 421 -9.40 10.54 11.53
N ASN A 422 -10.22 11.49 11.08
CA ASN A 422 -10.03 12.90 11.39
C ASN A 422 -10.25 13.18 12.89
N LEU A 423 -11.24 12.55 13.51
CA LEU A 423 -11.50 12.67 14.95
C LEU A 423 -10.30 12.19 15.78
N ASN A 424 -9.66 11.09 15.37
CA ASN A 424 -8.60 10.42 16.11
C ASN A 424 -7.19 10.68 15.53
N SER A 425 -7.04 11.71 14.71
CA SER A 425 -5.81 12.00 13.95
C SER A 425 -4.57 12.16 14.83
N GLU A 426 -4.71 12.69 16.04
CA GLU A 426 -3.60 12.85 17.00
C GLU A 426 -3.01 11.51 17.47
N ALA A 427 -3.84 10.47 17.59
CA ALA A 427 -3.41 9.13 17.99
C ALA A 427 -2.91 8.25 16.81
N ILE A 428 -3.22 8.66 15.57
CA ILE A 428 -2.92 7.92 14.36
C ILE A 428 -1.59 8.38 13.75
N TYR A 429 -1.51 9.67 13.34
CA TYR A 429 -0.36 10.17 12.57
C TYR A 429 0.86 10.42 13.46
N ALA A 430 2.03 10.09 12.92
CA ALA A 430 3.31 10.17 13.64
C ALA A 430 3.34 9.39 14.96
N SER A 431 2.41 8.47 15.14
CA SER A 431 2.40 7.57 16.30
C SER A 431 3.41 6.44 16.12
N LYS A 432 3.89 5.88 17.23
CA LYS A 432 4.81 4.75 17.25
C LYS A 432 4.19 3.60 18.06
N PRO A 433 4.54 2.35 17.79
CA PRO A 433 4.17 1.25 18.68
C PRO A 433 4.67 1.51 20.10
N TRP A 434 3.94 1.01 21.07
CA TRP A 434 4.45 0.91 22.43
C TRP A 434 5.28 -0.39 22.61
N ASN A 435 5.69 -0.72 23.84
CA ASN A 435 6.45 -1.95 24.16
C ASN A 435 5.69 -3.24 23.81
N ILE A 436 4.36 -3.15 23.72
CA ILE A 436 3.45 -4.19 23.26
C ILE A 436 2.33 -3.55 22.46
N TYR A 437 1.81 -4.26 21.46
CA TYR A 437 0.81 -3.71 20.56
C TYR A 437 -0.62 -3.70 21.12
N GLY A 438 -0.91 -4.43 22.21
CA GLY A 438 -2.27 -4.49 22.75
C GLY A 438 -2.38 -5.27 24.06
N ASP A 439 -3.59 -5.27 24.62
CA ASP A 439 -3.99 -6.04 25.83
C ASP A 439 -5.30 -6.78 25.55
N ASN A 440 -5.63 -7.77 26.38
CA ASN A 440 -6.80 -8.63 26.23
C ASN A 440 -6.90 -9.27 24.84
N LEU A 441 -5.75 -9.63 24.25
CA LEU A 441 -5.67 -10.15 22.89
C LEU A 441 -6.52 -11.41 22.74
N ASN A 442 -7.31 -11.45 21.66
CA ASN A 442 -8.23 -12.54 21.34
C ASN A 442 -9.28 -12.80 22.43
N SER A 443 -9.69 -11.77 23.17
CA SER A 443 -10.70 -11.94 24.22
C SER A 443 -12.03 -12.47 23.71
N TYR A 444 -12.38 -12.21 22.44
CA TYR A 444 -13.54 -12.82 21.77
C TYR A 444 -13.47 -14.36 21.73
N LEU A 445 -12.27 -14.95 21.72
CA LEU A 445 -12.10 -16.40 21.73
C LEU A 445 -12.59 -17.02 23.04
N LYS A 446 -12.37 -16.33 24.16
CA LYS A 446 -12.80 -16.79 25.49
C LYS A 446 -14.32 -16.93 25.59
N HIS A 447 -15.05 -16.14 24.79
CA HIS A 447 -16.53 -16.13 24.79
C HIS A 447 -17.11 -17.10 23.73
N SER A 448 -16.32 -17.44 22.71
CA SER A 448 -16.73 -18.34 21.64
C SER A 448 -16.29 -19.81 21.85
N MET A 449 -15.35 -20.04 22.79
CA MET A 449 -14.71 -21.35 22.97
C MET A 449 -15.64 -22.40 23.59
N GLU A 450 -16.71 -21.98 24.27
CA GLU A 450 -17.68 -22.90 24.87
C GLU A 450 -18.49 -23.67 23.82
N ASP A 451 -18.58 -23.13 22.57
CA ASP A 451 -19.37 -23.68 21.47
C ASP A 451 -18.52 -24.23 20.30
N MET A 452 -17.17 -24.12 20.36
CA MET A 452 -16.28 -24.55 19.28
C MET A 452 -15.74 -25.97 19.46
N ASN A 453 -15.74 -26.73 18.36
CA ASN A 453 -15.02 -28.00 18.34
C ASN A 453 -13.48 -27.78 18.32
N GLU A 454 -12.73 -28.82 18.69
CA GLU A 454 -11.28 -28.76 18.89
C GLU A 454 -10.51 -28.40 17.59
N ALA A 455 -11.00 -28.82 16.43
CA ALA A 455 -10.40 -28.55 15.13
C ALA A 455 -10.54 -27.06 14.73
N ASP A 456 -11.72 -26.46 14.97
CA ASP A 456 -11.97 -25.04 14.73
C ASP A 456 -11.16 -24.17 15.68
N LEU A 457 -10.98 -24.62 16.93
CA LEU A 457 -10.17 -23.95 17.93
C LEU A 457 -8.67 -23.98 17.57
N GLU A 458 -8.15 -25.10 17.10
CA GLU A 458 -6.78 -25.25 16.61
C GLU A 458 -6.54 -24.41 15.35
N ALA A 459 -7.46 -24.44 14.39
CA ALA A 459 -7.42 -23.61 13.20
C ALA A 459 -7.42 -22.12 13.55
N LEU A 460 -8.22 -21.74 14.55
CA LEU A 460 -8.32 -20.36 15.02
C LEU A 460 -7.06 -19.91 15.74
N LYS A 461 -6.46 -20.75 16.60
CA LYS A 461 -5.16 -20.47 17.27
C LYS A 461 -4.03 -20.37 16.26
N LYS A 462 -3.91 -21.30 15.32
CA LYS A 462 -2.91 -21.30 14.26
C LYS A 462 -3.02 -20.05 13.40
N ASN A 463 -4.23 -19.66 13.10
CA ASN A 463 -4.52 -18.46 12.37
C ASN A 463 -4.23 -17.19 13.18
N ALA A 464 -4.35 -17.18 14.54
CA ALA A 464 -4.09 -16.04 15.42
C ALA A 464 -2.60 -15.69 15.52
N THR A 465 -1.68 -16.58 15.14
CA THR A 465 -0.25 -16.46 15.40
C THR A 465 0.61 -16.32 14.15
N SER A 466 0.05 -16.40 12.93
CA SER A 466 0.85 -16.37 11.70
C SER A 466 0.77 -15.03 10.97
N GLU A 467 1.89 -14.61 10.37
CA GLU A 467 1.91 -13.57 9.34
C GLU A 467 1.27 -14.17 8.10
N HIS A 468 0.20 -13.60 7.59
CA HIS A 468 -0.46 -14.11 6.40
C HIS A 468 -0.57 -13.09 5.30
N PHE A 469 -0.09 -13.50 4.16
CA PHE A 469 -0.63 -13.18 2.86
C PHE A 469 -2.02 -13.84 2.72
N ASN A 470 -3.02 -13.11 2.27
CA ASN A 470 -4.41 -13.53 2.12
C ASN A 470 -5.06 -13.95 3.43
N GLU A 471 -5.01 -12.93 4.30
CA GLU A 471 -5.97 -12.77 5.18
C GLU A 471 -6.71 -13.66 6.02
N ARG A 472 -6.96 -13.08 7.09
CA ARG A 472 -8.20 -13.27 7.75
C ARG A 472 -9.16 -12.22 7.34
N THR A 473 -10.19 -12.59 6.62
CA THR A 473 -11.41 -11.82 6.60
C THR A 473 -11.88 -11.76 8.05
N LEU A 474 -11.80 -10.58 8.66
CA LEU A 474 -12.37 -10.38 9.97
C LEU A 474 -13.86 -10.65 9.88
N LYS A 475 -14.36 -11.59 10.67
CA LYS A 475 -15.80 -11.84 10.82
C LYS A 475 -16.35 -10.83 11.84
N ASP A 476 -17.57 -10.40 11.68
CA ASP A 476 -18.25 -9.52 12.63
C ASP A 476 -18.91 -10.35 13.75
N PRO A 477 -18.67 -10.07 15.04
CA PRO A 477 -17.71 -9.10 15.59
C PRO A 477 -16.29 -9.63 15.53
N SER A 478 -15.38 -8.75 15.09
CA SER A 478 -13.98 -9.13 14.84
C SER A 478 -13.16 -9.24 16.12
N TYR A 479 -13.47 -8.41 17.09
CA TYR A 479 -12.71 -8.27 18.33
C TYR A 479 -13.65 -8.25 19.54
N GLY A 480 -13.13 -8.66 20.71
CA GLY A 480 -13.85 -8.57 21.97
C GLY A 480 -14.06 -7.12 22.43
N PRO A 481 -15.04 -6.87 23.34
CA PRO A 481 -15.37 -5.53 23.80
C PRO A 481 -14.27 -4.89 24.68
N ASP A 482 -13.39 -5.69 25.23
CA ASP A 482 -12.27 -5.33 26.10
C ASP A 482 -10.90 -5.44 25.41
N GLU A 483 -10.86 -5.86 24.14
CA GLU A 483 -9.63 -5.98 23.37
C GLU A 483 -9.13 -4.61 22.91
N VAL A 484 -7.86 -4.31 23.19
CA VAL A 484 -7.28 -3.00 22.90
C VAL A 484 -6.01 -3.09 22.08
N ARG A 485 -5.70 -1.96 21.44
CA ARG A 485 -4.38 -1.70 20.82
C ARG A 485 -3.76 -0.46 21.41
N PHE A 486 -2.41 -0.40 21.31
CA PHE A 486 -1.63 0.70 21.88
C PHE A 486 -0.78 1.38 20.82
N THR A 487 -0.75 2.71 20.88
CA THR A 487 0.29 3.52 20.21
C THR A 487 0.81 4.57 21.18
N THR A 488 1.92 5.20 20.84
CA THR A 488 2.53 6.28 21.63
C THR A 488 2.85 7.48 20.77
N LYS A 489 2.82 8.68 21.35
CA LYS A 489 3.30 9.91 20.72
C LYS A 489 3.85 10.83 21.79
N GLY A 490 5.18 11.08 21.77
CA GLY A 490 5.83 11.75 22.88
C GLY A 490 5.69 10.97 24.17
N ASP A 491 5.17 11.61 25.22
CA ASP A 491 4.90 11.03 26.54
C ASP A 491 3.45 10.52 26.71
N LEU A 492 2.69 10.47 25.63
CA LEU A 492 1.30 10.03 25.62
C LEU A 492 1.19 8.57 25.19
N LEU A 493 0.41 7.80 25.92
CA LEU A 493 -0.06 6.47 25.52
C LEU A 493 -1.49 6.60 25.01
N TYR A 494 -1.77 6.05 23.84
CA TYR A 494 -3.12 5.94 23.29
C TYR A 494 -3.62 4.50 23.41
N VAL A 495 -4.84 4.36 23.93
CA VAL A 495 -5.53 3.08 24.10
C VAL A 495 -6.74 3.06 23.16
N PHE A 496 -6.69 2.18 22.16
CA PHE A 496 -7.77 1.97 21.20
C PHE A 496 -8.59 0.77 21.63
N VAL A 497 -9.81 0.99 22.09
CA VAL A 497 -10.78 -0.09 22.39
C VAL A 497 -11.49 -0.45 21.09
N LEU A 498 -11.22 -1.64 20.56
CA LEU A 498 -11.56 -1.99 19.18
C LEU A 498 -13.08 -2.12 18.96
N ASN A 499 -13.77 -2.86 19.82
CA ASN A 499 -15.22 -3.08 19.74
C ASN A 499 -15.90 -2.57 21.03
N PRO A 500 -15.90 -1.24 21.28
CA PRO A 500 -16.26 -0.68 22.57
C PRO A 500 -17.75 -0.87 22.90
N THR A 501 -18.03 -1.47 24.04
CA THR A 501 -19.33 -1.44 24.71
C THR A 501 -19.29 -0.49 25.91
N GLU A 502 -20.44 -0.01 26.36
CA GLU A 502 -20.53 0.70 27.63
C GLU A 502 -20.10 -0.21 28.78
N GLY A 503 -19.39 0.34 29.74
CA GLY A 503 -18.98 -0.38 30.93
C GLY A 503 -17.50 -0.31 31.23
N VAL A 504 -17.08 -1.16 32.13
CA VAL A 504 -15.73 -1.18 32.66
C VAL A 504 -14.87 -2.23 31.95
N ILE A 505 -13.70 -1.82 31.49
CA ILE A 505 -12.68 -2.75 30.99
C ILE A 505 -11.47 -2.76 31.93
N ALA A 506 -10.87 -3.94 32.09
CA ALA A 506 -9.65 -4.11 32.86
C ALA A 506 -8.45 -4.36 31.92
N LEU A 507 -7.39 -3.58 32.12
CA LEU A 507 -6.16 -3.64 31.33
C LEU A 507 -4.99 -4.10 32.23
N PRO A 508 -4.73 -5.41 32.34
CA PRO A 508 -3.69 -5.95 33.20
C PRO A 508 -2.29 -5.41 32.88
N LEU A 509 -1.99 -5.18 31.61
CA LEU A 509 -0.68 -4.70 31.19
C LEU A 509 -0.40 -3.23 31.58
N LEU A 510 -1.43 -2.48 32.02
CA LEU A 510 -1.31 -1.10 32.51
C LEU A 510 -1.31 -0.99 34.05
N GLY A 511 -1.14 -2.11 34.78
CA GLY A 511 -0.93 -2.09 36.23
C GLY A 511 0.45 -1.58 36.63
N LEU A 512 0.60 -1.01 37.85
CA LEU A 512 1.86 -0.42 38.33
C LEU A 512 3.00 -1.44 38.49
N LYS A 513 2.69 -2.74 38.63
CA LYS A 513 3.67 -3.85 38.66
C LYS A 513 3.85 -4.55 37.31
N SER A 514 3.34 -3.94 36.23
CA SER A 514 3.51 -4.48 34.89
C SER A 514 4.99 -4.57 34.51
N LYS A 515 5.37 -5.66 33.84
CA LYS A 515 6.70 -5.81 33.25
C LYS A 515 7.03 -4.72 32.21
N HIS A 516 6.03 -4.01 31.73
CA HIS A 516 6.18 -2.91 30.78
C HIS A 516 6.54 -1.57 31.43
N LYS A 517 6.84 -1.56 32.74
CA LYS A 517 7.29 -0.38 33.52
C LYS A 517 6.32 0.79 33.46
N VAL A 518 5.03 0.51 33.54
CA VAL A 518 3.96 1.52 33.55
C VAL A 518 4.05 2.38 34.80
N LYS A 519 4.04 3.68 34.62
CA LYS A 519 4.00 4.66 35.71
C LYS A 519 2.56 4.94 36.17
N LYS A 520 2.43 5.77 37.20
CA LYS A 520 1.11 6.22 37.69
C LYS A 520 0.43 7.08 36.64
N VAL A 521 -0.76 6.65 36.22
CA VAL A 521 -1.62 7.42 35.31
C VAL A 521 -2.11 8.68 36.01
N ASN A 522 -1.97 9.82 35.36
CA ASN A 522 -2.38 11.11 35.87
C ASN A 522 -3.81 11.46 35.43
N SER A 523 -4.13 11.23 34.17
CA SER A 523 -5.42 11.50 33.58
C SER A 523 -5.70 10.62 32.37
N ILE A 524 -6.98 10.41 32.08
CA ILE A 524 -7.47 9.74 30.87
C ILE A 524 -8.53 10.62 30.22
N ARG A 525 -8.42 10.80 28.92
CA ARG A 525 -9.38 11.55 28.10
C ARG A 525 -9.87 10.67 26.97
N LEU A 526 -11.17 10.60 26.73
CA LEU A 526 -11.72 10.05 25.48
C LEU A 526 -11.59 11.09 24.38
N ILE A 527 -10.92 10.73 23.27
CA ILE A 527 -10.80 11.63 22.11
C ILE A 527 -12.21 11.94 21.57
N GLY A 528 -12.47 13.22 21.31
CA GLY A 528 -13.79 13.70 20.86
C GLY A 528 -14.82 13.89 21.99
N SER A 529 -14.40 13.80 23.26
CA SER A 529 -15.24 14.14 24.42
C SER A 529 -14.52 15.13 25.33
N ASN A 530 -15.29 15.97 25.98
CA ASN A 530 -14.82 16.81 27.08
C ASN A 530 -15.09 16.17 28.45
N ASP A 531 -15.70 14.99 28.51
CA ASP A 531 -16.06 14.32 29.75
C ASP A 531 -14.81 13.76 30.42
N ASN A 532 -14.74 13.87 31.74
CA ASN A 532 -13.73 13.20 32.54
C ASN A 532 -14.01 11.70 32.57
N ILE A 533 -13.05 10.91 32.16
CA ILE A 533 -13.12 9.46 32.18
C ILE A 533 -12.69 8.95 33.57
N SER A 534 -13.58 8.26 34.25
CA SER A 534 -13.25 7.60 35.52
C SER A 534 -12.36 6.39 35.28
N PHE A 535 -11.31 6.27 36.07
CA PHE A 535 -10.39 5.16 36.04
C PHE A 535 -9.84 4.84 37.43
N GLU A 536 -9.39 3.61 37.61
CA GLU A 536 -8.67 3.16 38.81
C GLU A 536 -7.43 2.39 38.38
N GLN A 537 -6.26 2.73 38.93
CA GLN A 537 -5.02 2.02 38.68
C GLN A 537 -4.53 1.35 39.96
N SER A 538 -4.38 0.02 39.90
CA SER A 538 -3.82 -0.79 40.97
C SER A 538 -2.42 -1.31 40.60
N ALA A 539 -1.83 -2.10 41.49
CA ALA A 539 -0.59 -2.80 41.20
C ALA A 539 -0.70 -3.72 39.98
N HIS A 540 -1.89 -4.28 39.72
CA HIS A 540 -2.08 -5.38 38.77
C HIS A 540 -2.84 -5.01 37.49
N ARG A 541 -3.53 -3.87 37.45
CA ARG A 541 -4.34 -3.47 36.31
C ARG A 541 -4.71 -1.98 36.37
N LEU A 542 -5.04 -1.44 35.21
CA LEU A 542 -5.80 -0.21 35.04
C LEU A 542 -7.24 -0.60 34.74
N ILE A 543 -8.18 -0.04 35.45
CA ILE A 543 -9.61 -0.13 35.15
C ILE A 543 -10.01 1.16 34.46
N LEU A 544 -10.64 1.04 33.29
CA LEU A 544 -11.08 2.14 32.42
C LEU A 544 -12.57 2.05 32.20
N ASN A 545 -13.31 3.14 32.45
CA ASN A 545 -14.73 3.21 32.17
C ASN A 545 -14.98 3.72 30.75
N VAL A 546 -15.63 2.90 29.91
CA VAL A 546 -16.04 3.24 28.55
C VAL A 546 -17.44 3.83 28.59
N PRO A 547 -17.63 5.12 28.25
CA PRO A 547 -18.92 5.75 28.34
C PRO A 547 -19.90 5.27 27.24
N ALA A 548 -21.21 5.23 27.58
CA ALA A 548 -22.28 4.92 26.66
C ALA A 548 -22.35 5.91 25.49
N LYS A 549 -22.25 7.19 25.80
CA LYS A 549 -22.31 8.26 24.80
C LYS A 549 -20.92 8.57 24.26
N ARG A 550 -20.73 8.30 22.99
CA ARG A 550 -19.50 8.59 22.25
C ARG A 550 -19.81 9.33 20.94
N GLN A 551 -18.86 10.09 20.44
CA GLN A 551 -19.03 10.87 19.22
C GLN A 551 -19.16 9.99 17.96
N ASN A 552 -18.61 8.76 18.01
CA ASN A 552 -18.78 7.76 16.97
C ASN A 552 -19.04 6.36 17.57
N LYS A 553 -19.51 5.44 16.73
CA LYS A 553 -19.88 4.05 17.11
C LYS A 553 -18.75 3.02 16.91
N TYR A 554 -17.59 3.48 16.40
CA TYR A 554 -16.44 2.63 16.08
C TYR A 554 -15.45 2.56 17.24
N THR A 555 -14.22 2.12 16.99
CA THR A 555 -13.12 2.07 17.93
C THR A 555 -13.02 3.35 18.75
N ALA A 556 -13.09 3.24 20.07
CA ALA A 556 -12.93 4.36 20.99
C ALA A 556 -11.46 4.55 21.35
N VAL A 557 -10.99 5.80 21.33
CA VAL A 557 -9.58 6.11 21.55
C VAL A 557 -9.41 6.96 22.80
N PHE A 558 -8.62 6.47 23.74
CA PHE A 558 -8.31 7.14 24.99
C PHE A 558 -6.87 7.62 25.02
N GLU A 559 -6.66 8.90 25.32
CA GLU A 559 -5.35 9.46 25.65
C GLU A 559 -5.08 9.22 27.14
N VAL A 560 -3.94 8.62 27.44
CA VAL A 560 -3.51 8.30 28.82
C VAL A 560 -2.21 9.05 29.11
N LYS A 561 -2.24 9.96 30.09
CA LYS A 561 -1.10 10.76 30.53
C LYS A 561 -0.45 10.17 31.76
N GLY A 562 0.87 10.16 31.79
CA GLY A 562 1.69 9.74 32.92
C GLY A 562 2.08 8.26 32.88
N ALA A 563 1.47 7.45 32.02
CA ALA A 563 1.73 6.00 31.96
C ALA A 563 3.15 5.62 31.46
N LEU A 564 3.81 6.46 30.67
CA LEU A 564 5.11 6.22 30.02
C LEU A 564 6.31 6.72 30.83
#